data_d2ea37dc5c7f36023848e18ddb895f1a
#
_entry.id   d2ea37dc5c7f36023848e18ddb895f1a
#
_cell.length_a   1.000
_cell.length_b   1.000
_cell.length_c   1.000
_cell.angle_alpha   90.00
_cell.angle_beta   90.00
_cell.angle_gamma   90.00
#
_symmetry.space_group_name_H-M   'P 1'
#
loop_
_entity.id
_entity.type
_entity.pdbx_description
1 polymer ?
#
loop_
_entity_poly.entity_id
_entity_poly.type
_entity_poly.pdbx_seq_one_letter_code
_entity_poly.pdbx_strand_id
1 'polypeptide(L)'
;MKIIVLAGGLSPERDVSLTSGAGICKTLLENGHQAYLLDLYFGLENAPQNLEDVFTLPGAGLEIAKNISTKEPDLEALKKSRPDQSDCMFGPNVIELCRMADITFVALHGSVGENGKLQAAFDLLGIKYTGCNSFGCALSMNKLVTKQIYKMSGVPTPRGTHLTKYTKDLPLSELGYYLPLVVKPCENGSSIGVYICHTEEEYNHAVRESFEKNPDEELVIEPYIKGREFASAVIAGKALPLVEIIPKDGIFNYENKYQAGGAQEICPPVSIDEETQQRMMRAGEEAFAALRMDVYARADFIIDDEDGEFYSLEMNALPGMTAASLLPKAAKAAGIEYNELCERIIEESMNARYR
;
A
#
# COMPACT_ATOMS: atom_id res chain seq x y z
N MET A 1 -6.79 -7.59 -24.33
CA MET A 1 -7.60 -8.06 -23.18
C MET A 1 -8.62 -7.00 -22.83
N LYS A 2 -9.76 -7.39 -22.23
CA LYS A 2 -10.68 -6.50 -21.52
C LYS A 2 -10.21 -6.36 -20.09
N ILE A 3 -9.94 -5.14 -19.63
CA ILE A 3 -9.35 -4.88 -18.30
C ILE A 3 -10.18 -3.81 -17.58
N ILE A 4 -10.65 -4.12 -16.38
CA ILE A 4 -11.12 -3.10 -15.45
C ILE A 4 -9.92 -2.63 -14.61
N VAL A 5 -9.65 -1.32 -14.62
CA VAL A 5 -8.70 -0.71 -13.68
C VAL A 5 -9.51 -0.20 -12.49
N LEU A 6 -9.46 -0.91 -11.38
CA LEU A 6 -10.25 -0.65 -10.19
C LEU A 6 -9.49 0.28 -9.25
N ALA A 7 -10.02 1.49 -9.03
CA ALA A 7 -9.39 2.54 -8.25
C ALA A 7 -10.37 3.23 -7.29
N GLY A 8 -9.93 4.29 -6.61
CA GLY A 8 -10.77 5.07 -5.70
C GLY A 8 -11.06 4.34 -4.40
N GLY A 9 -12.29 3.91 -4.22
CA GLY A 9 -12.71 3.29 -2.96
C GLY A 9 -12.91 4.29 -1.82
N LEU A 10 -13.09 3.78 -0.61
CA LEU A 10 -13.31 4.58 0.59
C LEU A 10 -12.09 4.46 1.51
N SER A 11 -11.04 5.19 1.20
CA SER A 11 -9.79 5.23 1.97
C SER A 11 -9.19 6.64 1.99
N PRO A 12 -8.35 6.99 2.96
CA PRO A 12 -7.60 8.25 2.97
C PRO A 12 -6.71 8.42 1.73
N GLU A 13 -6.31 7.34 1.08
CA GLU A 13 -5.45 7.33 -0.12
C GLU A 13 -6.24 7.31 -1.45
N ARG A 14 -7.54 7.65 -1.40
CA ARG A 14 -8.43 7.64 -2.57
C ARG A 14 -7.90 8.43 -3.77
N ASP A 15 -7.41 9.64 -3.56
CA ASP A 15 -6.92 10.49 -4.65
C ASP A 15 -5.65 9.91 -5.30
N VAL A 16 -4.78 9.30 -4.49
CA VAL A 16 -3.59 8.57 -4.98
C VAL A 16 -4.00 7.38 -5.83
N SER A 17 -5.01 6.64 -5.38
CA SER A 17 -5.58 5.50 -6.09
C SER A 17 -6.17 5.91 -7.45
N LEU A 18 -6.96 6.98 -7.50
CA LEU A 18 -7.54 7.48 -8.77
C LEU A 18 -6.46 7.98 -9.74
N THR A 19 -5.41 8.62 -9.23
CA THR A 19 -4.27 9.09 -10.03
C THR A 19 -3.48 7.91 -10.60
N SER A 20 -3.16 6.93 -9.77
CA SER A 20 -2.48 5.68 -10.18
C SER A 20 -3.31 4.93 -11.21
N GLY A 21 -4.61 4.74 -10.92
CA GLY A 21 -5.52 4.04 -11.81
C GLY A 21 -5.66 4.70 -13.18
N ALA A 22 -5.71 6.04 -13.23
CA ALA A 22 -5.76 6.77 -14.49
C ALA A 22 -4.48 6.60 -15.31
N GLY A 23 -3.31 6.64 -14.66
CA GLY A 23 -2.02 6.38 -15.32
C GLY A 23 -1.96 4.96 -15.89
N ILE A 24 -2.31 3.96 -15.10
CA ILE A 24 -2.38 2.56 -15.52
C ILE A 24 -3.36 2.37 -16.68
N CYS A 25 -4.58 2.91 -16.56
CA CYS A 25 -5.61 2.77 -17.61
C CYS A 25 -5.14 3.35 -18.95
N LYS A 26 -4.56 4.56 -18.94
CA LYS A 26 -3.97 5.16 -20.16
C LYS A 26 -2.88 4.28 -20.77
N THR A 27 -1.97 3.79 -19.95
CA THR A 27 -0.87 2.92 -20.39
C THR A 27 -1.39 1.62 -21.00
N LEU A 28 -2.39 0.98 -20.39
CA LEU A 28 -2.98 -0.24 -20.93
C LEU A 28 -3.72 -0.01 -22.25
N LEU A 29 -4.38 1.16 -22.41
CA LEU A 29 -4.96 1.57 -23.68
C LEU A 29 -3.90 1.77 -24.78
N GLU A 30 -2.79 2.44 -24.45
CA GLU A 30 -1.65 2.63 -25.33
C GLU A 30 -0.99 1.30 -25.74
N ASN A 31 -0.99 0.31 -24.84
CA ASN A 31 -0.55 -1.06 -25.11
C ASN A 31 -1.55 -1.88 -25.94
N GLY A 32 -2.69 -1.31 -26.33
CA GLY A 32 -3.68 -1.95 -27.20
C GLY A 32 -4.74 -2.79 -26.48
N HIS A 33 -4.87 -2.66 -25.17
CA HIS A 33 -5.97 -3.30 -24.40
C HIS A 33 -7.26 -2.47 -24.46
N GLN A 34 -8.38 -3.11 -24.14
CA GLN A 34 -9.67 -2.46 -23.88
C GLN A 34 -9.77 -2.24 -22.36
N ALA A 35 -9.24 -1.12 -21.88
CA ALA A 35 -9.21 -0.81 -20.45
C ALA A 35 -10.26 0.24 -20.08
N TYR A 36 -10.85 0.11 -18.87
CA TYR A 36 -11.79 1.07 -18.32
C TYR A 36 -11.46 1.35 -16.85
N LEU A 37 -11.34 2.64 -16.48
CA LEU A 37 -11.11 3.08 -15.10
C LEU A 37 -12.45 3.12 -14.37
N LEU A 38 -12.54 2.35 -13.27
CA LEU A 38 -13.77 2.19 -12.49
C LEU A 38 -13.50 2.50 -11.01
N ASP A 39 -14.37 3.32 -10.43
CA ASP A 39 -14.32 3.57 -8.99
C ASP A 39 -14.97 2.40 -8.22
N LEU A 40 -14.26 1.84 -7.24
CA LEU A 40 -14.77 0.75 -6.41
C LEU A 40 -16.04 1.15 -5.66
N TYR A 41 -16.05 2.36 -5.05
CA TYR A 41 -17.12 2.78 -4.15
C TYR A 41 -18.31 3.40 -4.87
N PHE A 42 -18.05 4.25 -5.87
CA PHE A 42 -19.12 4.89 -6.65
C PHE A 42 -19.61 4.03 -7.82
N GLY A 43 -18.80 3.11 -8.31
CA GLY A 43 -19.17 2.23 -9.43
C GLY A 43 -19.46 2.99 -10.72
N LEU A 44 -20.34 2.44 -11.53
CA LEU A 44 -20.86 3.03 -12.77
C LEU A 44 -22.40 3.08 -12.72
N GLU A 45 -22.95 4.21 -12.25
CA GLU A 45 -24.40 4.37 -12.06
C GLU A 45 -25.14 4.43 -13.39
N ASN A 46 -24.63 5.20 -14.35
CA ASN A 46 -25.21 5.38 -15.68
C ASN A 46 -24.53 4.44 -16.70
N ALA A 47 -24.60 3.13 -16.42
CA ALA A 47 -24.04 2.13 -17.30
C ALA A 47 -24.81 2.03 -18.63
N PRO A 48 -24.15 1.68 -19.75
CA PRO A 48 -24.83 1.37 -21.00
C PRO A 48 -25.76 0.17 -20.83
N GLN A 49 -26.80 0.09 -21.68
CA GLN A 49 -27.77 -1.00 -21.62
C GLN A 49 -27.10 -2.39 -21.79
N ASN A 50 -26.07 -2.47 -22.63
CA ASN A 50 -25.19 -3.62 -22.70
C ASN A 50 -23.88 -3.27 -21.96
N LEU A 51 -23.61 -3.88 -20.80
CA LEU A 51 -22.42 -3.61 -20.00
C LEU A 51 -21.09 -3.87 -20.74
N GLU A 52 -21.08 -4.77 -21.73
CA GLU A 52 -19.87 -5.00 -22.55
C GLU A 52 -19.39 -3.77 -23.29
N ASP A 53 -20.30 -2.85 -23.63
CA ASP A 53 -19.97 -1.64 -24.36
C ASP A 53 -19.07 -0.69 -23.53
N VAL A 54 -18.98 -0.89 -22.20
CA VAL A 54 -18.09 -0.14 -21.29
C VAL A 54 -16.64 -0.20 -21.75
N PHE A 55 -16.17 -1.35 -22.24
CA PHE A 55 -14.79 -1.54 -22.68
C PHE A 55 -14.43 -0.80 -23.98
N THR A 56 -15.43 -0.20 -24.64
CA THR A 56 -15.25 0.57 -25.87
C THR A 56 -15.74 2.02 -25.74
N LEU A 57 -16.14 2.45 -24.54
CA LEU A 57 -16.62 3.81 -24.31
C LEU A 57 -15.50 4.83 -24.56
N PRO A 58 -15.78 5.93 -25.27
CA PRO A 58 -14.87 7.07 -25.35
C PRO A 58 -14.53 7.59 -23.95
N GLY A 59 -13.24 7.94 -23.73
CA GLY A 59 -12.78 8.42 -22.43
C GLY A 59 -12.44 7.32 -21.43
N ALA A 60 -12.91 6.07 -21.61
CA ALA A 60 -12.52 4.90 -20.81
C ALA A 60 -12.60 5.11 -19.29
N GLY A 61 -13.55 5.92 -18.79
CA GLY A 61 -13.73 6.24 -17.38
C GLY A 61 -12.70 7.24 -16.82
N LEU A 62 -11.82 7.81 -17.64
CA LEU A 62 -10.73 8.68 -17.18
C LEU A 62 -11.22 10.03 -16.60
N GLU A 63 -12.49 10.38 -16.78
CA GLU A 63 -13.11 11.58 -16.20
C GLU A 63 -13.17 11.55 -14.67
N ILE A 64 -13.06 10.38 -14.04
CA ILE A 64 -13.01 10.26 -12.56
C ILE A 64 -11.61 10.53 -12.00
N ALA A 65 -10.59 10.64 -12.85
CA ALA A 65 -9.21 10.94 -12.44
C ALA A 65 -9.14 12.28 -11.70
N LYS A 66 -8.36 12.35 -10.65
CA LYS A 66 -8.16 13.55 -9.83
C LYS A 66 -6.68 13.81 -9.60
N ASN A 67 -6.36 15.06 -9.28
CA ASN A 67 -5.05 15.38 -8.70
C ASN A 67 -5.03 15.00 -7.23
N ILE A 68 -3.88 14.56 -6.75
CA ILE A 68 -3.68 14.21 -5.34
C ILE A 68 -3.79 15.49 -4.50
N SER A 69 -4.75 15.51 -3.59
CA SER A 69 -4.95 16.60 -2.64
C SER A 69 -3.81 16.65 -1.61
N THR A 70 -3.53 17.84 -1.06
CA THR A 70 -2.63 18.02 0.10
C THR A 70 -3.27 17.56 1.41
N LYS A 71 -4.59 17.37 1.43
CA LYS A 71 -5.36 16.92 2.59
C LYS A 71 -6.04 15.60 2.28
N GLU A 72 -6.16 14.77 3.30
CA GLU A 72 -6.98 13.56 3.24
C GLU A 72 -8.42 13.87 2.84
N PRO A 73 -9.06 13.00 2.04
CA PRO A 73 -10.47 13.16 1.69
C PRO A 73 -11.37 12.98 2.92
N ASP A 74 -12.44 13.75 2.98
CA ASP A 74 -13.48 13.58 4.00
C ASP A 74 -14.33 12.34 3.66
N LEU A 75 -14.01 11.21 4.31
CA LEU A 75 -14.66 9.93 4.07
C LEU A 75 -16.14 9.93 4.44
N GLU A 76 -16.54 10.69 5.45
CA GLU A 76 -17.94 10.81 5.85
C GLU A 76 -18.75 11.62 4.82
N ALA A 77 -18.16 12.68 4.27
CA ALA A 77 -18.78 13.41 3.17
C ALA A 77 -18.90 12.54 1.91
N LEU A 78 -17.88 11.72 1.62
CA LEU A 78 -17.91 10.75 0.50
C LEU A 78 -19.03 9.72 0.69
N LYS A 79 -19.18 9.12 1.87
CA LYS A 79 -20.29 8.21 2.16
C LYS A 79 -21.65 8.86 1.92
N LYS A 80 -21.84 10.08 2.44
CA LYS A 80 -23.10 10.83 2.28
C LYS A 80 -23.38 11.22 0.83
N SER A 81 -22.37 11.37 0.00
CA SER A 81 -22.53 11.74 -1.42
C SER A 81 -22.91 10.56 -2.32
N ARG A 82 -22.82 9.31 -1.83
CA ARG A 82 -23.21 8.14 -2.58
C ARG A 82 -24.75 8.06 -2.71
N PRO A 83 -25.32 8.03 -3.94
CA PRO A 83 -26.76 8.16 -4.13
C PRO A 83 -27.60 7.09 -3.46
N ASP A 84 -27.15 5.82 -3.51
CA ASP A 84 -27.90 4.67 -2.98
C ASP A 84 -27.74 4.48 -1.45
N GLN A 85 -26.86 5.29 -0.79
CA GLN A 85 -26.57 5.20 0.65
C GLN A 85 -26.26 3.79 1.15
N SER A 86 -25.75 2.92 0.27
CA SER A 86 -25.44 1.52 0.59
C SER A 86 -24.18 1.42 1.42
N ASP A 87 -24.16 0.51 2.40
CA ASP A 87 -22.95 0.14 3.17
C ASP A 87 -22.01 -0.79 2.37
N CYS A 88 -22.44 -1.26 1.19
CA CYS A 88 -21.62 -2.12 0.34
C CYS A 88 -20.43 -1.34 -0.22
N MET A 89 -19.22 -1.89 -0.09
CA MET A 89 -18.01 -1.27 -0.66
C MET A 89 -18.02 -1.27 -2.20
N PHE A 90 -18.75 -2.19 -2.82
CA PHE A 90 -18.89 -2.27 -4.27
C PHE A 90 -20.04 -1.37 -4.73
N GLY A 91 -19.71 -0.35 -5.51
CA GLY A 91 -20.69 0.52 -6.16
C GLY A 91 -21.46 -0.22 -7.27
N PRO A 92 -22.49 0.43 -7.84
CA PRO A 92 -23.29 -0.15 -8.92
C PRO A 92 -22.41 -0.67 -10.08
N ASN A 93 -22.73 -1.87 -10.56
CA ASN A 93 -22.09 -2.54 -11.70
C ASN A 93 -20.60 -2.92 -11.53
N VAL A 94 -19.97 -2.72 -10.36
CA VAL A 94 -18.54 -3.03 -10.14
C VAL A 94 -18.29 -4.53 -10.29
N ILE A 95 -19.06 -5.38 -9.61
CA ILE A 95 -18.88 -6.83 -9.64
C ILE A 95 -19.13 -7.40 -11.04
N GLU A 96 -20.18 -6.94 -11.69
CA GLU A 96 -20.57 -7.37 -13.04
C GLU A 96 -19.47 -7.04 -14.06
N LEU A 97 -18.96 -5.81 -14.03
CA LEU A 97 -17.89 -5.36 -14.92
C LEU A 97 -16.57 -6.10 -14.65
N CYS A 98 -16.21 -6.31 -13.38
CA CYS A 98 -15.03 -7.09 -13.04
C CYS A 98 -15.13 -8.55 -13.48
N ARG A 99 -16.34 -9.15 -13.45
CA ARG A 99 -16.57 -10.51 -13.97
C ARG A 99 -16.47 -10.62 -15.48
N MET A 100 -16.81 -9.54 -16.20
CA MET A 100 -16.75 -9.50 -17.67
C MET A 100 -15.34 -9.22 -18.19
N ALA A 101 -14.46 -8.68 -17.34
CA ALA A 101 -13.07 -8.44 -17.68
C ALA A 101 -12.25 -9.75 -17.73
N ASP A 102 -11.22 -9.78 -18.58
CA ASP A 102 -10.24 -10.87 -18.58
C ASP A 102 -9.43 -10.86 -17.27
N ILE A 103 -9.19 -9.66 -16.72
CA ILE A 103 -8.56 -9.42 -15.42
C ILE A 103 -8.92 -8.01 -14.90
N THR A 104 -9.02 -7.86 -13.58
CA THR A 104 -9.17 -6.58 -12.91
C THR A 104 -7.80 -6.10 -12.42
N PHE A 105 -7.31 -4.98 -12.93
CA PHE A 105 -6.09 -4.34 -12.41
C PHE A 105 -6.45 -3.57 -11.13
N VAL A 106 -5.97 -4.02 -9.97
CA VAL A 106 -6.26 -3.39 -8.68
C VAL A 106 -5.27 -2.26 -8.45
N ALA A 107 -5.76 -1.02 -8.58
CA ALA A 107 -5.01 0.22 -8.36
C ALA A 107 -5.46 0.94 -7.08
N LEU A 108 -5.98 0.18 -6.11
CA LEU A 108 -6.41 0.68 -4.81
C LEU A 108 -5.21 0.84 -3.87
N HIS A 109 -5.36 1.73 -2.89
CA HIS A 109 -4.40 1.92 -1.80
C HIS A 109 -5.13 1.98 -0.46
N GLY A 110 -4.40 1.63 0.60
CA GLY A 110 -4.92 1.60 1.97
C GLY A 110 -5.78 0.36 2.27
N SER A 111 -6.44 0.38 3.43
CA SER A 111 -7.09 -0.80 4.00
C SER A 111 -8.05 -1.52 3.05
N VAL A 112 -8.80 -0.78 2.23
CA VAL A 112 -9.80 -1.38 1.31
C VAL A 112 -9.14 -2.25 0.24
N GLY A 113 -7.97 -1.84 -0.26
CA GLY A 113 -7.24 -2.58 -1.30
C GLY A 113 -6.23 -3.58 -0.75
N GLU A 114 -5.68 -3.35 0.46
CA GLU A 114 -4.49 -4.02 0.96
C GLU A 114 -4.73 -4.99 2.11
N ASN A 115 -5.96 -5.03 2.70
CA ASN A 115 -6.26 -5.91 3.85
C ASN A 115 -6.72 -7.33 3.47
N GLY A 116 -6.70 -7.68 2.20
CA GLY A 116 -7.08 -9.00 1.70
C GLY A 116 -8.58 -9.25 1.53
N LYS A 117 -9.46 -8.36 2.03
CA LYS A 117 -10.93 -8.57 1.95
C LYS A 117 -11.45 -8.49 0.52
N LEU A 118 -10.96 -7.51 -0.26
CA LEU A 118 -11.30 -7.39 -1.69
C LEU A 118 -10.86 -8.63 -2.45
N GLN A 119 -9.62 -9.06 -2.25
CA GLN A 119 -9.03 -10.22 -2.90
C GLN A 119 -9.82 -11.49 -2.57
N ALA A 120 -10.17 -11.70 -1.30
CA ALA A 120 -11.00 -12.83 -0.86
C ALA A 120 -12.40 -12.81 -1.49
N ALA A 121 -13.02 -11.63 -1.61
CA ALA A 121 -14.29 -11.48 -2.30
C ALA A 121 -14.17 -11.85 -3.79
N PHE A 122 -13.11 -11.41 -4.46
CA PHE A 122 -12.84 -11.72 -5.85
C PHE A 122 -12.56 -13.21 -6.07
N ASP A 123 -11.80 -13.86 -5.17
CA ASP A 123 -11.57 -15.31 -5.20
C ASP A 123 -12.91 -16.08 -5.15
N LEU A 124 -13.82 -15.71 -4.22
CA LEU A 124 -15.12 -16.34 -4.09
C LEU A 124 -16.04 -16.08 -5.30
N LEU A 125 -15.90 -14.94 -5.95
CA LEU A 125 -16.70 -14.56 -7.12
C LEU A 125 -16.11 -15.05 -8.44
N GLY A 126 -14.91 -15.67 -8.43
CA GLY A 126 -14.21 -16.12 -9.63
C GLY A 126 -13.69 -14.97 -10.49
N ILE A 127 -13.46 -13.79 -9.90
CA ILE A 127 -12.93 -12.60 -10.58
C ILE A 127 -11.41 -12.66 -10.55
N LYS A 128 -10.76 -12.56 -11.71
CA LYS A 128 -9.30 -12.46 -11.79
C LYS A 128 -8.84 -11.05 -11.49
N TYR A 129 -7.75 -10.93 -10.71
CA TYR A 129 -7.21 -9.63 -10.28
C TYR A 129 -5.69 -9.62 -10.25
N THR A 130 -5.10 -8.43 -10.36
CA THR A 130 -3.65 -8.21 -10.21
C THR A 130 -3.26 -7.98 -8.75
N GLY A 131 -1.97 -8.16 -8.45
CA GLY A 131 -1.42 -7.96 -7.11
C GLY A 131 -1.42 -9.22 -6.27
N CYS A 132 -1.11 -9.10 -4.99
CA CYS A 132 -0.97 -10.23 -4.08
C CYS A 132 -2.31 -10.88 -3.71
N ASN A 133 -2.25 -12.16 -3.30
CA ASN A 133 -3.40 -12.92 -2.83
C ASN A 133 -3.98 -12.36 -1.51
N SER A 134 -5.19 -12.77 -1.17
CA SER A 134 -5.91 -12.32 0.03
C SER A 134 -5.15 -12.57 1.32
N PHE A 135 -4.48 -13.72 1.42
CA PHE A 135 -3.75 -14.11 2.63
C PHE A 135 -2.50 -13.26 2.85
N GLY A 136 -1.67 -13.06 1.81
CA GLY A 136 -0.50 -12.20 1.87
C GLY A 136 -0.86 -10.74 2.19
N CYS A 137 -1.90 -10.22 1.56
CA CYS A 137 -2.43 -8.89 1.86
C CYS A 137 -2.85 -8.76 3.33
N ALA A 138 -3.62 -9.71 3.86
CA ALA A 138 -4.06 -9.67 5.24
C ALA A 138 -2.90 -9.75 6.25
N LEU A 139 -1.90 -10.59 5.99
CA LEU A 139 -0.71 -10.71 6.84
C LEU A 139 0.10 -9.41 6.87
N SER A 140 0.33 -8.79 5.70
CA SER A 140 1.14 -7.57 5.59
C SER A 140 0.45 -6.34 6.16
N MET A 141 -0.87 -6.28 6.09
CA MET A 141 -1.63 -5.15 6.62
C MET A 141 -1.51 -5.01 8.13
N ASN A 142 -1.47 -6.14 8.86
CA ASN A 142 -1.33 -6.12 10.31
C ASN A 142 0.15 -6.11 10.72
N LYS A 143 0.64 -4.94 11.16
CA LYS A 143 2.05 -4.72 11.52
C LYS A 143 2.54 -5.63 12.64
N LEU A 144 1.68 -5.98 13.59
CA LEU A 144 2.04 -6.91 14.67
C LEU A 144 2.28 -8.33 14.13
N VAL A 145 1.35 -8.82 13.31
CA VAL A 145 1.46 -10.14 12.67
C VAL A 145 2.69 -10.18 11.74
N THR A 146 2.88 -9.14 10.95
CA THR A 146 4.09 -8.98 10.09
C THR A 146 5.37 -9.11 10.91
N LYS A 147 5.50 -8.39 12.03
CA LYS A 147 6.69 -8.47 12.90
C LYS A 147 6.91 -9.85 13.51
N GLN A 148 5.84 -10.53 13.90
CA GLN A 148 5.94 -11.91 14.43
C GLN A 148 6.44 -12.88 13.36
N ILE A 149 5.92 -12.78 12.14
CA ILE A 149 6.37 -13.59 11.00
C ILE A 149 7.82 -13.27 10.64
N TYR A 150 8.20 -12.00 10.57
CA TYR A 150 9.57 -11.57 10.30
C TYR A 150 10.55 -12.15 11.31
N LYS A 151 10.22 -12.03 12.61
CA LYS A 151 11.05 -12.61 13.67
C LYS A 151 11.23 -14.13 13.53
N MET A 152 10.17 -14.86 13.16
CA MET A 152 10.22 -16.30 12.95
C MET A 152 11.03 -16.69 11.69
N SER A 153 11.05 -15.83 10.69
CA SER A 153 11.70 -16.04 9.39
C SER A 153 13.10 -15.44 9.30
N GLY A 154 13.59 -14.78 10.35
CA GLY A 154 14.92 -14.18 10.38
C GLY A 154 15.02 -12.83 9.66
N VAL A 155 13.90 -12.23 9.25
CA VAL A 155 13.89 -10.89 8.65
C VAL A 155 14.09 -9.84 9.76
N PRO A 156 15.11 -8.98 9.67
CA PRO A 156 15.36 -7.95 10.67
C PRO A 156 14.16 -6.98 10.79
N THR A 157 13.65 -6.81 12.00
CA THR A 157 12.54 -5.86 12.28
C THR A 157 12.70 -5.31 13.70
N PRO A 158 12.33 -4.05 13.97
CA PRO A 158 12.40 -3.51 15.31
C PRO A 158 11.60 -4.37 16.29
N ARG A 159 12.11 -4.53 17.52
CA ARG A 159 11.32 -5.16 18.57
C ARG A 159 10.05 -4.35 18.80
N GLY A 160 8.91 -5.03 18.95
CA GLY A 160 7.66 -4.35 19.21
C GLY A 160 6.79 -5.14 20.18
N THR A 161 5.97 -4.43 20.94
CA THR A 161 4.85 -4.95 21.69
C THR A 161 3.57 -4.30 21.20
N HIS A 162 2.43 -4.75 21.68
CA HIS A 162 1.15 -4.18 21.29
C HIS A 162 0.30 -3.80 22.49
N LEU A 163 -0.55 -2.79 22.30
CA LEU A 163 -1.62 -2.43 23.21
C LEU A 163 -2.96 -2.68 22.52
N THR A 164 -3.90 -3.15 23.30
CA THR A 164 -5.30 -3.34 22.93
C THR A 164 -6.19 -2.55 23.89
N LYS A 165 -7.48 -2.47 23.63
CA LYS A 165 -8.45 -1.88 24.56
C LYS A 165 -8.40 -2.45 25.98
N TYR A 166 -7.87 -3.67 26.17
CA TYR A 166 -7.74 -4.33 27.47
C TYR A 166 -6.41 -4.02 28.17
N THR A 167 -5.41 -3.54 27.44
CA THR A 167 -4.06 -3.27 27.95
C THR A 167 -3.61 -1.83 27.75
N LYS A 168 -4.47 -0.96 27.23
CA LYS A 168 -4.16 0.44 26.92
C LYS A 168 -3.69 1.28 28.12
N ASP A 169 -4.07 0.89 29.31
CA ASP A 169 -3.75 1.58 30.57
C ASP A 169 -2.44 1.06 31.22
N LEU A 170 -1.70 0.14 30.55
CA LEU A 170 -0.40 -0.31 31.02
C LEU A 170 0.59 0.87 31.00
N PRO A 171 1.27 1.13 32.13
CA PRO A 171 2.27 2.19 32.19
C PRO A 171 3.47 1.85 31.31
N LEU A 172 4.13 2.87 30.78
CA LEU A 172 5.31 2.72 29.92
C LEU A 172 6.39 1.84 30.58
N SER A 173 6.58 1.95 31.88
CA SER A 173 7.56 1.17 32.66
C SER A 173 7.33 -0.35 32.59
N GLU A 174 6.11 -0.81 32.34
CA GLU A 174 5.77 -2.23 32.22
C GLU A 174 5.97 -2.77 30.79
N LEU A 175 6.13 -1.89 29.78
CA LEU A 175 6.35 -2.30 28.40
C LEU A 175 7.79 -2.76 28.12
N GLY A 176 8.75 -2.42 29.00
CA GLY A 176 10.15 -2.81 28.87
C GLY A 176 10.89 -2.10 27.73
N TYR A 177 10.45 -0.89 27.38
CA TYR A 177 11.07 -0.02 26.38
C TYR A 177 11.47 1.32 26.99
N TYR A 178 12.43 1.98 26.32
CA TYR A 178 12.90 3.31 26.65
C TYR A 178 12.53 4.29 25.57
N LEU A 179 12.32 5.54 25.96
CA LEU A 179 12.09 6.65 25.02
C LEU A 179 13.39 7.00 24.24
N PRO A 180 13.29 7.45 23.00
CA PRO A 180 12.05 7.72 22.26
C PRO A 180 11.40 6.45 21.69
N LEU A 181 10.06 6.48 21.53
CA LEU A 181 9.24 5.39 21.04
C LEU A 181 8.37 5.82 19.86
N VAL A 182 7.97 4.85 19.04
CA VAL A 182 6.91 5.00 18.04
C VAL A 182 5.65 4.29 18.54
N VAL A 183 4.53 5.01 18.51
CA VAL A 183 3.18 4.50 18.71
C VAL A 183 2.47 4.56 17.38
N LYS A 184 1.96 3.44 16.88
CA LYS A 184 1.30 3.38 15.57
C LYS A 184 0.19 2.34 15.52
N PRO A 185 -0.90 2.57 14.75
CA PRO A 185 -1.94 1.58 14.52
C PRO A 185 -1.39 0.30 13.88
N CYS A 186 -1.95 -0.86 14.26
CA CYS A 186 -1.59 -2.14 13.63
C CYS A 186 -2.00 -2.17 12.15
N GLU A 187 -3.16 -1.61 11.79
CA GLU A 187 -3.78 -1.74 10.47
C GLU A 187 -4.05 -0.39 9.79
N ASN A 188 -3.02 0.45 9.64
CA ASN A 188 -3.14 1.69 8.85
C ASN A 188 -1.92 1.87 7.94
N GLY A 189 -2.12 2.66 6.85
CA GLY A 189 -1.09 3.06 5.91
C GLY A 189 -0.74 4.55 6.01
N SER A 190 0.13 5.02 5.08
CA SER A 190 0.48 6.44 4.86
C SER A 190 0.92 7.22 6.08
N SER A 191 1.51 6.56 7.09
CA SER A 191 1.94 7.17 8.36
C SER A 191 0.79 7.82 9.17
N ILE A 192 -0.45 7.50 8.87
CA ILE A 192 -1.62 8.03 9.59
C ILE A 192 -1.69 7.41 10.99
N GLY A 193 -1.76 8.26 12.02
CA GLY A 193 -1.80 7.84 13.42
C GLY A 193 -0.45 7.35 13.96
N VAL A 194 0.66 7.67 13.29
CA VAL A 194 2.01 7.38 13.77
C VAL A 194 2.50 8.55 14.63
N TYR A 195 2.90 8.25 15.86
CA TYR A 195 3.43 9.22 16.83
C TYR A 195 4.85 8.83 17.22
N ILE A 196 5.77 9.79 17.17
CA ILE A 196 7.12 9.69 17.74
C ILE A 196 7.07 10.35 19.11
N CYS A 197 7.29 9.57 20.17
CA CYS A 197 7.14 10.00 21.55
C CYS A 197 8.52 10.10 22.21
N HIS A 198 8.93 11.31 22.56
CA HIS A 198 10.19 11.59 23.27
C HIS A 198 10.01 11.64 24.78
N THR A 199 8.77 11.80 25.25
CA THR A 199 8.41 11.88 26.65
C THR A 199 7.27 10.93 27.00
N GLU A 200 7.13 10.56 28.27
CA GLU A 200 6.02 9.74 28.76
C GLU A 200 4.67 10.46 28.60
N GLU A 201 4.65 11.79 28.66
CA GLU A 201 3.45 12.57 28.40
C GLU A 201 2.98 12.46 26.96
N GLU A 202 3.91 12.55 25.99
CA GLU A 202 3.62 12.35 24.56
C GLU A 202 3.14 10.94 24.28
N TYR A 203 3.73 9.91 24.91
CA TYR A 203 3.28 8.53 24.82
C TYR A 203 1.85 8.37 25.32
N ASN A 204 1.56 8.86 26.54
CA ASN A 204 0.23 8.77 27.13
C ASN A 204 -0.81 9.52 26.30
N HIS A 205 -0.44 10.65 25.69
CA HIS A 205 -1.29 11.40 24.77
C HIS A 205 -1.58 10.59 23.50
N ALA A 206 -0.56 10.04 22.85
CA ALA A 206 -0.69 9.24 21.64
C ALA A 206 -1.59 8.02 21.82
N VAL A 207 -1.39 7.27 22.90
CA VAL A 207 -2.23 6.11 23.24
C VAL A 207 -3.68 6.52 23.46
N ARG A 208 -3.92 7.55 24.29
CA ARG A 208 -5.27 8.05 24.57
C ARG A 208 -5.98 8.51 23.31
N GLU A 209 -5.34 9.37 22.50
CA GLU A 209 -5.92 9.91 21.28
C GLU A 209 -6.27 8.80 20.28
N SER A 210 -5.41 7.77 20.14
CA SER A 210 -5.67 6.64 19.26
C SER A 210 -6.92 5.87 19.66
N PHE A 211 -7.09 5.53 20.95
CA PHE A 211 -8.27 4.83 21.43
C PHE A 211 -9.53 5.70 21.53
N GLU A 212 -9.40 7.02 21.64
CA GLU A 212 -10.53 7.95 21.53
C GLU A 212 -11.08 8.00 20.11
N LYS A 213 -10.19 7.98 19.09
CA LYS A 213 -10.57 7.95 17.68
C LYS A 213 -11.15 6.60 17.25
N ASN A 214 -10.56 5.52 17.72
CA ASN A 214 -11.01 4.15 17.46
C ASN A 214 -10.90 3.29 18.73
N PRO A 215 -12.01 3.05 19.46
CA PRO A 215 -11.99 2.27 20.71
C PRO A 215 -11.56 0.81 20.55
N ASP A 216 -11.66 0.24 19.36
CA ASP A 216 -11.25 -1.12 19.05
C ASP A 216 -9.86 -1.18 18.37
N GLU A 217 -9.10 -0.08 18.37
CA GLU A 217 -7.76 -0.02 17.81
C GLU A 217 -6.79 -0.99 18.49
N GLU A 218 -5.85 -1.49 17.73
CA GLU A 218 -4.65 -2.15 18.22
C GLU A 218 -3.42 -1.32 17.84
N LEU A 219 -2.54 -1.08 18.81
CA LEU A 219 -1.35 -0.27 18.62
C LEU A 219 -0.09 -1.12 18.71
N VAL A 220 0.84 -0.89 17.79
CA VAL A 220 2.23 -1.34 17.93
C VAL A 220 3.04 -0.25 18.60
N ILE A 221 3.79 -0.64 19.63
CA ILE A 221 4.77 0.20 20.34
C ILE A 221 6.14 -0.37 20.02
N GLU A 222 7.05 0.46 19.52
CA GLU A 222 8.41 0.04 19.17
C GLU A 222 9.42 1.15 19.45
N PRO A 223 10.72 0.85 19.62
CA PRO A 223 11.77 1.87 19.71
C PRO A 223 11.74 2.76 18.46
N TYR A 224 11.90 4.05 18.66
CA TYR A 224 12.16 4.96 17.54
C TYR A 224 13.59 4.75 17.04
N ILE A 225 13.71 4.41 15.78
CA ILE A 225 14.99 4.30 15.09
C ILE A 225 15.23 5.60 14.34
N LYS A 226 16.31 6.29 14.68
CA LYS A 226 16.78 7.44 13.90
C LYS A 226 17.67 6.92 12.79
N GLY A 227 17.31 7.20 11.54
CA GLY A 227 18.09 6.65 10.45
C GLY A 227 17.62 7.06 9.07
N ARG A 228 18.14 6.38 8.06
CA ARG A 228 17.86 6.60 6.65
C ARG A 228 16.85 5.58 6.14
N GLU A 229 15.84 6.05 5.42
CA GLU A 229 14.77 5.19 4.90
C GLU A 229 15.07 4.70 3.48
N PHE A 230 14.72 3.44 3.23
CA PHE A 230 14.88 2.76 1.94
C PHE A 230 13.64 1.94 1.60
N ALA A 231 13.38 1.81 0.31
CA ALA A 231 12.34 0.93 -0.21
C ALA A 231 12.93 -0.15 -1.10
N SER A 232 12.50 -1.39 -0.88
CA SER A 232 12.81 -2.55 -1.73
C SER A 232 11.54 -3.03 -2.41
N ALA A 233 11.38 -2.72 -3.67
CA ALA A 233 10.30 -3.28 -4.47
C ALA A 233 10.63 -4.72 -4.89
N VAL A 234 9.68 -5.64 -4.77
CA VAL A 234 9.82 -7.05 -5.15
C VAL A 234 8.74 -7.42 -6.16
N ILE A 235 9.12 -8.04 -7.26
CA ILE A 235 8.20 -8.57 -8.29
C ILE A 235 8.52 -10.06 -8.50
N ALA A 236 7.50 -10.90 -8.42
CA ALA A 236 7.64 -12.36 -8.56
C ALA A 236 8.76 -12.96 -7.70
N GLY A 237 8.90 -12.46 -6.45
CA GLY A 237 9.92 -12.89 -5.51
C GLY A 237 11.34 -12.40 -5.80
N LYS A 238 11.51 -11.43 -6.72
CA LYS A 238 12.82 -10.83 -7.04
C LYS A 238 12.81 -9.34 -6.73
N ALA A 239 13.78 -8.91 -5.92
CA ALA A 239 13.97 -7.52 -5.57
C ALA A 239 14.50 -6.71 -6.77
N LEU A 240 13.96 -5.52 -6.95
CA LEU A 240 14.46 -4.49 -7.82
C LEU A 240 15.51 -3.62 -7.07
N PRO A 241 16.27 -2.76 -7.77
CA PRO A 241 17.18 -1.84 -7.11
C PRO A 241 16.48 -1.02 -6.02
N LEU A 242 17.16 -0.85 -4.88
CA LEU A 242 16.63 -0.07 -3.76
C LEU A 242 16.40 1.39 -4.13
N VAL A 243 15.44 2.00 -3.48
CA VAL A 243 15.23 3.45 -3.51
C VAL A 243 15.54 4.02 -2.14
N GLU A 244 16.49 4.94 -2.05
CA GLU A 244 16.72 5.74 -0.84
C GLU A 244 15.74 6.90 -0.80
N ILE A 245 15.14 7.14 0.37
CA ILE A 245 14.11 8.15 0.59
C ILE A 245 14.69 9.18 1.56
N ILE A 246 14.84 10.42 1.09
CA ILE A 246 15.36 11.54 1.88
C ILE A 246 14.24 12.57 2.01
N PRO A 247 13.45 12.52 3.12
CA PRO A 247 12.37 13.47 3.35
C PRO A 247 12.93 14.88 3.53
N LYS A 248 12.25 15.88 2.97
CA LYS A 248 12.69 17.29 3.07
C LYS A 248 12.74 17.79 4.51
N ASP A 249 11.79 17.39 5.33
CA ASP A 249 11.62 17.83 6.71
C ASP A 249 12.00 16.71 7.73
N GLY A 250 12.73 15.68 7.29
CA GLY A 250 13.21 14.59 8.13
C GLY A 250 12.17 13.53 8.49
N ILE A 251 10.90 13.67 8.06
CA ILE A 251 9.82 12.71 8.33
C ILE A 251 9.09 12.38 7.03
N PHE A 252 8.97 11.09 6.70
CA PHE A 252 8.24 10.63 5.52
C PHE A 252 6.74 10.46 5.82
N ASN A 253 6.06 11.59 6.05
CA ASN A 253 4.62 11.67 6.31
C ASN A 253 3.79 11.70 5.02
N TYR A 254 2.44 11.77 5.12
CA TYR A 254 1.52 11.80 3.98
C TYR A 254 1.87 12.90 2.97
N GLU A 255 2.14 14.12 3.44
CA GLU A 255 2.46 15.26 2.58
C GLU A 255 3.77 15.03 1.80
N ASN A 256 4.83 14.58 2.48
CA ASN A 256 6.13 14.28 1.87
C ASN A 256 6.08 13.08 0.90
N LYS A 257 5.13 12.15 1.10
CA LYS A 257 4.94 10.98 0.20
C LYS A 257 4.31 11.35 -1.14
N TYR A 258 3.37 12.30 -1.15
CA TYR A 258 2.50 12.50 -2.32
C TYR A 258 2.61 13.88 -2.96
N GLN A 259 3.30 14.84 -2.34
CA GLN A 259 3.51 16.16 -2.94
C GLN A 259 4.84 16.24 -3.68
N ALA A 260 4.83 16.92 -4.82
CA ALA A 260 6.05 17.11 -5.61
C ALA A 260 7.15 17.82 -4.79
N GLY A 261 8.31 17.19 -4.66
CA GLY A 261 9.44 17.73 -3.91
C GLY A 261 9.35 17.53 -2.38
N GLY A 262 8.43 16.69 -1.88
CA GLY A 262 8.34 16.32 -0.46
C GLY A 262 9.50 15.44 0.02
N ALA A 263 10.04 14.61 -0.88
CA ALA A 263 11.23 13.82 -0.63
C ALA A 263 12.13 13.79 -1.87
N GLN A 264 13.43 13.61 -1.67
CA GLN A 264 14.36 13.21 -2.72
C GLN A 264 14.44 11.67 -2.70
N GLU A 265 14.30 11.06 -3.85
CA GLU A 265 14.32 9.61 -4.01
C GLU A 265 15.43 9.21 -4.99
N ILE A 266 16.42 8.48 -4.51
CA ILE A 266 17.62 8.09 -5.24
C ILE A 266 17.60 6.60 -5.52
N CYS A 267 17.64 6.22 -6.79
CA CYS A 267 17.63 4.83 -7.22
C CYS A 267 18.65 4.57 -8.35
N PRO A 268 19.62 3.66 -8.18
CA PRO A 268 19.97 2.99 -6.93
C PRO A 268 20.60 3.96 -5.91
N PRO A 269 20.58 3.63 -4.59
CA PRO A 269 21.23 4.44 -3.56
C PRO A 269 22.72 4.59 -3.79
N VAL A 270 23.26 5.77 -3.44
CA VAL A 270 24.72 6.04 -3.46
C VAL A 270 25.30 6.20 -2.05
N SER A 271 24.45 6.24 -1.03
CA SER A 271 24.82 6.47 0.37
C SER A 271 25.23 5.21 1.12
N ILE A 272 25.01 4.03 0.54
CA ILE A 272 25.35 2.72 1.10
C ILE A 272 26.11 1.88 0.07
N ASP A 273 26.98 0.99 0.54
CA ASP A 273 27.77 0.12 -0.31
C ASP A 273 26.91 -0.98 -0.96
N GLU A 274 27.48 -1.63 -1.97
CA GLU A 274 26.78 -2.66 -2.74
C GLU A 274 26.44 -3.90 -1.88
N GLU A 275 27.27 -4.25 -0.91
CA GLU A 275 27.04 -5.38 -0.01
C GLU A 275 25.80 -5.14 0.84
N THR A 276 25.66 -3.95 1.42
CA THR A 276 24.48 -3.53 2.18
C THR A 276 23.24 -3.50 1.31
N GLN A 277 23.33 -2.96 0.07
CA GLN A 277 22.21 -3.00 -0.87
C GLN A 277 21.75 -4.44 -1.14
N GLN A 278 22.68 -5.35 -1.41
CA GLN A 278 22.36 -6.76 -1.66
C GLN A 278 21.76 -7.47 -0.44
N ARG A 279 22.23 -7.16 0.78
CA ARG A 279 21.65 -7.68 2.02
C ARG A 279 20.19 -7.22 2.19
N MET A 280 19.91 -5.95 1.97
CA MET A 280 18.57 -5.38 2.07
C MET A 280 17.63 -5.92 0.98
N MET A 281 18.10 -6.05 -0.25
CA MET A 281 17.33 -6.67 -1.34
C MET A 281 16.95 -8.11 -1.00
N ARG A 282 17.88 -8.92 -0.50
CA ARG A 282 17.60 -10.30 -0.04
C ARG A 282 16.59 -10.30 1.11
N ALA A 283 16.73 -9.40 2.08
CA ALA A 283 15.76 -9.28 3.17
C ALA A 283 14.36 -8.91 2.67
N GLY A 284 14.25 -8.09 1.62
CA GLY A 284 13.00 -7.81 0.92
C GLY A 284 12.38 -9.04 0.26
N GLU A 285 13.19 -9.87 -0.43
CA GLU A 285 12.74 -11.15 -1.00
C GLU A 285 12.29 -12.14 0.09
N GLU A 286 13.04 -12.24 1.18
CA GLU A 286 12.70 -13.09 2.34
C GLU A 286 11.41 -12.62 3.03
N ALA A 287 11.24 -11.31 3.22
CA ALA A 287 10.04 -10.71 3.77
C ALA A 287 8.81 -11.00 2.90
N PHE A 288 8.95 -10.85 1.58
CA PHE A 288 7.93 -11.17 0.59
C PHE A 288 7.50 -12.65 0.67
N ALA A 289 8.47 -13.56 0.70
CA ALA A 289 8.19 -14.98 0.81
C ALA A 289 7.58 -15.37 2.17
N ALA A 290 8.07 -14.80 3.27
CA ALA A 290 7.57 -15.03 4.62
C ALA A 290 6.09 -14.65 4.77
N LEU A 291 5.69 -13.53 4.17
CA LEU A 291 4.30 -13.04 4.16
C LEU A 291 3.43 -13.70 3.07
N ARG A 292 3.95 -14.73 2.37
CA ARG A 292 3.20 -15.44 1.32
C ARG A 292 2.70 -14.55 0.19
N MET A 293 3.44 -13.48 -0.11
CA MET A 293 3.18 -12.64 -1.27
C MET A 293 3.48 -13.44 -2.55
N ASP A 294 2.79 -13.12 -3.66
CA ASP A 294 2.90 -13.89 -4.90
C ASP A 294 3.19 -13.07 -6.16
N VAL A 295 2.83 -11.79 -6.23
CA VAL A 295 3.02 -11.00 -7.45
C VAL A 295 3.99 -9.85 -7.26
N TYR A 296 3.63 -8.83 -6.49
CA TYR A 296 4.52 -7.70 -6.22
C TYR A 296 4.19 -7.05 -4.88
N ALA A 297 5.19 -6.47 -4.26
CA ALA A 297 5.04 -5.71 -3.02
C ALA A 297 6.24 -4.77 -2.84
N ARG A 298 6.21 -3.93 -1.80
CA ARG A 298 7.33 -3.08 -1.42
C ARG A 298 7.61 -3.21 0.08
N ALA A 299 8.81 -3.65 0.42
CA ALA A 299 9.31 -3.62 1.78
C ALA A 299 9.93 -2.26 2.08
N ASP A 300 9.55 -1.65 3.20
CA ASP A 300 10.14 -0.40 3.67
C ASP A 300 11.13 -0.70 4.80
N PHE A 301 12.33 -0.13 4.68
CA PHE A 301 13.46 -0.36 5.58
C PHE A 301 13.97 0.95 6.16
N ILE A 302 14.59 0.85 7.33
CA ILE A 302 15.39 1.93 7.91
C ILE A 302 16.78 1.38 8.29
N ILE A 303 17.84 2.13 7.99
CA ILE A 303 19.19 1.87 8.51
C ILE A 303 19.36 2.75 9.73
N ASP A 304 19.63 2.13 10.88
CA ASP A 304 19.87 2.83 12.13
C ASP A 304 21.21 3.59 12.06
N ASP A 305 21.18 4.89 12.40
CA ASP A 305 22.39 5.73 12.45
C ASP A 305 23.32 5.37 13.62
N GLU A 306 22.83 4.64 14.64
CA GLU A 306 23.57 4.30 15.83
C GLU A 306 24.42 3.03 15.64
N ASP A 307 23.83 1.96 15.11
CA ASP A 307 24.52 0.67 14.95
C ASP A 307 24.84 0.31 13.49
N GLY A 308 24.27 1.04 12.51
CA GLY A 308 24.43 0.79 11.08
C GLY A 308 23.69 -0.43 10.54
N GLU A 309 22.89 -1.10 11.38
CA GLU A 309 22.07 -2.23 10.96
C GLU A 309 20.76 -1.74 10.35
N PHE A 310 20.15 -2.58 9.49
CA PHE A 310 18.88 -2.23 8.89
C PHE A 310 17.73 -3.07 9.44
N TYR A 311 16.54 -2.47 9.46
CA TYR A 311 15.32 -3.09 9.95
C TYR A 311 14.17 -2.87 8.97
N SER A 312 13.40 -3.93 8.70
CA SER A 312 12.15 -3.83 7.93
C SER A 312 11.03 -3.29 8.81
N LEU A 313 10.41 -2.22 8.37
CA LEU A 313 9.32 -1.55 9.08
C LEU A 313 7.96 -2.16 8.74
N GLU A 314 7.71 -2.41 7.46
CA GLU A 314 6.45 -2.95 6.93
C GLU A 314 6.61 -3.49 5.50
N MET A 315 5.56 -4.19 5.02
CA MET A 315 5.41 -4.61 3.62
C MET A 315 4.11 -4.07 3.07
N ASN A 316 4.18 -3.34 1.97
CA ASN A 316 3.02 -2.77 1.28
C ASN A 316 2.60 -3.69 0.12
N ALA A 317 1.38 -4.23 0.17
CA ALA A 317 0.87 -5.19 -0.81
C ALA A 317 0.48 -4.56 -2.15
N LEU A 318 0.03 -3.30 -2.14
CA LEU A 318 -0.30 -2.52 -3.34
C LEU A 318 0.43 -1.17 -3.29
N PRO A 319 1.76 -1.15 -3.48
CA PRO A 319 2.53 0.08 -3.46
C PRO A 319 2.09 1.02 -4.58
N GLY A 320 2.31 2.34 -4.37
CA GLY A 320 1.96 3.37 -5.32
C GLY A 320 2.46 3.10 -6.74
N MET A 321 1.58 3.33 -7.71
CA MET A 321 1.79 3.07 -9.14
C MET A 321 1.70 4.32 -10.01
N THR A 322 1.81 5.53 -9.43
CA THR A 322 2.06 6.72 -10.27
C THR A 322 3.45 6.65 -10.88
N ALA A 323 3.69 7.30 -11.99
CA ALA A 323 5.03 7.32 -12.62
C ALA A 323 6.14 7.86 -11.69
N ALA A 324 5.77 8.63 -10.67
CA ALA A 324 6.68 9.16 -9.65
C ALA A 324 6.84 8.25 -8.43
N SER A 325 6.07 7.18 -8.31
CA SER A 325 6.10 6.27 -7.16
C SER A 325 7.36 5.40 -7.10
N LEU A 326 7.70 4.90 -5.91
CA LEU A 326 8.94 4.16 -5.64
C LEU A 326 9.08 2.86 -6.45
N LEU A 327 7.98 2.08 -6.61
CA LEU A 327 8.02 0.85 -7.41
C LEU A 327 8.33 1.13 -8.89
N PRO A 328 7.64 2.04 -9.61
CA PRO A 328 8.00 2.42 -10.98
C PRO A 328 9.41 2.98 -11.11
N LYS A 329 9.92 3.73 -10.11
CA LYS A 329 11.31 4.20 -10.11
C LYS A 329 12.31 3.05 -10.01
N ALA A 330 12.09 2.10 -9.12
CA ALA A 330 12.91 0.91 -8.98
C ALA A 330 12.88 0.06 -10.27
N ALA A 331 11.70 -0.10 -10.87
CA ALA A 331 11.53 -0.79 -12.15
C ALA A 331 12.31 -0.12 -13.27
N LYS A 332 12.22 1.19 -13.40
CA LYS A 332 12.97 1.97 -14.40
C LYS A 332 14.48 1.83 -14.22
N ALA A 333 14.97 1.86 -12.97
CA ALA A 333 16.39 1.63 -12.69
C ALA A 333 16.86 0.22 -13.06
N ALA A 334 15.93 -0.76 -13.06
CA ALA A 334 16.17 -2.12 -13.57
C ALA A 334 15.98 -2.26 -15.08
N GLY A 335 15.71 -1.16 -15.82
CA GLY A 335 15.47 -1.17 -17.26
C GLY A 335 14.06 -1.57 -17.68
N ILE A 336 13.09 -1.59 -16.75
CA ILE A 336 11.68 -1.92 -16.99
C ILE A 336 10.91 -0.59 -17.09
N GLU A 337 10.48 -0.24 -18.30
CA GLU A 337 9.66 0.96 -18.50
C GLU A 337 8.25 0.79 -17.94
N TYR A 338 7.55 1.90 -17.70
CA TYR A 338 6.25 1.89 -17.01
C TYR A 338 5.17 1.05 -17.71
N ASN A 339 5.15 1.11 -19.05
CA ASN A 339 4.24 0.29 -19.86
C ASN A 339 4.54 -1.21 -19.72
N GLU A 340 5.82 -1.59 -19.73
CA GLU A 340 6.25 -2.97 -19.49
C GLU A 340 5.95 -3.43 -18.06
N LEU A 341 6.11 -2.53 -17.06
CA LEU A 341 5.77 -2.83 -15.68
C LEU A 341 4.28 -3.18 -15.52
N CYS A 342 3.38 -2.43 -16.15
CA CYS A 342 1.94 -2.73 -16.12
C CYS A 342 1.63 -4.11 -16.72
N GLU A 343 2.21 -4.42 -17.87
CA GLU A 343 2.07 -5.75 -18.50
C GLU A 343 2.61 -6.86 -17.61
N ARG A 344 3.81 -6.65 -17.06
CA ARG A 344 4.46 -7.64 -16.20
C ARG A 344 3.64 -7.94 -14.95
N ILE A 345 3.01 -6.95 -14.33
CA ILE A 345 2.11 -7.17 -13.19
C ILE A 345 0.91 -8.02 -13.60
N ILE A 346 0.33 -7.80 -14.78
CA ILE A 346 -0.77 -8.64 -15.32
C ILE A 346 -0.26 -10.08 -15.54
N GLU A 347 0.86 -10.23 -16.26
CA GLU A 347 1.45 -11.51 -16.58
C GLU A 347 1.78 -12.33 -15.32
N GLU A 348 2.46 -11.71 -14.35
CA GLU A 348 2.82 -12.39 -13.10
C GLU A 348 1.58 -12.76 -12.27
N SER A 349 0.51 -11.94 -12.29
CA SER A 349 -0.74 -12.27 -11.63
C SER A 349 -1.43 -13.46 -12.29
N MET A 350 -1.45 -13.51 -13.62
CA MET A 350 -1.97 -14.63 -14.37
C MET A 350 -1.16 -15.91 -14.12
N ASN A 351 0.14 -15.80 -14.09
CA ASN A 351 1.05 -16.92 -13.84
C ASN A 351 0.95 -17.49 -12.43
N ALA A 352 0.79 -16.64 -11.42
CA ALA A 352 0.75 -17.05 -10.02
C ALA A 352 -0.55 -17.80 -9.66
N ARG A 353 -1.71 -17.42 -10.24
CA ARG A 353 -3.01 -17.91 -9.75
C ARG A 353 -3.98 -18.46 -10.79
N TYR A 354 -3.79 -18.20 -12.10
CA TYR A 354 -4.84 -18.45 -13.11
C TYR A 354 -4.38 -19.30 -14.29
N ARG A 355 -3.36 -20.10 -14.10
CA ARG A 355 -2.86 -21.09 -15.10
C ARG A 355 -3.78 -22.30 -15.22
#